data_14831f216583d049f70d3bee37a1e083
#
_entry.id   14831f216583d049f70d3bee37a1e083
#
_cell.length_a   1.000
_cell.length_b   1.000
_cell.length_c   1.000
_cell.angle_alpha   90.00
_cell.angle_beta   90.00
_cell.angle_gamma   90.00
#
_symmetry.space_group_name_H-M   'P 1'
#
loop_
_entity.id
_entity.type
_entity.pdbx_description
1 polymer ?
#
loop_
_entity_poly.entity_id
_entity_poly.type
_entity_poly.pdbx_seq_one_letter_code
_entity_poly.pdbx_strand_id
1 'polypeptide(L)'
;MKKKKILVRSVLVLVALAALCACAWCVWYIVQYYQGQAFGDRMRTNISDDGGSFQLGRVKIPVDFDELQTMNPDIYAWIKIPDTDISYAVLQRGAEDDQEYYSKHSENGAYYSGGSIFSQSYNRKDFSDPMTVLYGHNLRNGRMFAQLNGFSDAEVFESHRYIYVYLPDRMLVYEIFAAYPHSNEHLLLCHDFSDAEDFAAYFDDVLARKSLQSNVREDAWPQPSDHILTLSTCYRGDNHQRYLVQGKLVAEAYAK
;
A
#
# COMPACT_ATOMS: atom_id res chain seq x y z
N MET A 1 62.34 10.14 2.18
CA MET A 1 61.46 10.60 1.05
C MET A 1 60.76 9.46 0.33
N LYS A 2 61.40 8.34 -0.02
CA LYS A 2 60.75 7.21 -0.75
C LYS A 2 59.57 6.55 0.02
N LYS A 3 59.65 6.32 1.33
CA LYS A 3 58.55 5.74 2.13
C LYS A 3 57.28 6.60 2.16
N LYS A 4 57.40 7.95 2.25
CA LYS A 4 56.28 8.87 2.15
C LYS A 4 55.55 8.81 0.81
N LYS A 5 56.28 8.72 -0.31
CA LYS A 5 55.70 8.59 -1.66
C LYS A 5 54.98 7.27 -1.87
N ILE A 6 55.47 6.17 -1.29
CA ILE A 6 54.80 4.85 -1.34
C ILE A 6 53.51 4.91 -0.54
N LEU A 7 53.52 5.45 0.68
CA LEU A 7 52.31 5.59 1.52
C LEU A 7 51.24 6.43 0.83
N VAL A 8 51.61 7.58 0.25
CA VAL A 8 50.64 8.43 -0.48
C VAL A 8 50.06 7.71 -1.71
N ARG A 9 50.85 6.94 -2.46
CA ARG A 9 50.34 6.12 -3.57
C ARG A 9 49.39 5.05 -3.12
N SER A 10 49.68 4.34 -2.00
CA SER A 10 48.78 3.32 -1.46
C SER A 10 47.47 3.92 -0.99
N VAL A 11 47.49 5.09 -0.34
CA VAL A 11 46.27 5.79 0.08
C VAL A 11 45.44 6.22 -1.13
N LEU A 12 46.05 6.76 -2.17
CA LEU A 12 45.35 7.14 -3.41
C LEU A 12 44.68 5.94 -4.12
N VAL A 13 45.37 4.78 -4.13
CA VAL A 13 44.79 3.54 -4.68
C VAL A 13 43.59 3.07 -3.86
N LEU A 14 43.69 3.13 -2.54
CA LEU A 14 42.56 2.75 -1.65
C LEU A 14 41.35 3.69 -1.86
N VAL A 15 41.61 4.99 -1.96
CA VAL A 15 40.53 5.98 -2.23
C VAL A 15 39.90 5.73 -3.60
N ALA A 16 40.70 5.46 -4.64
CA ALA A 16 40.19 5.13 -5.97
C ALA A 16 39.33 3.85 -5.97
N LEU A 17 39.77 2.80 -5.26
CA LEU A 17 39.00 1.56 -5.10
C LEU A 17 37.69 1.79 -4.35
N ALA A 18 37.71 2.56 -3.27
CA ALA A 18 36.50 2.92 -2.53
C ALA A 18 35.50 3.70 -3.39
N ALA A 19 36.00 4.65 -4.20
CA ALA A 19 35.15 5.40 -5.14
C ALA A 19 34.54 4.49 -6.22
N LEU A 20 35.32 3.54 -6.78
CA LEU A 20 34.81 2.56 -7.75
C LEU A 20 33.74 1.66 -7.14
N CYS A 21 33.93 1.18 -5.89
CA CYS A 21 32.92 0.39 -5.17
C CYS A 21 31.63 1.21 -4.95
N ALA A 22 31.76 2.47 -4.55
CA ALA A 22 30.60 3.36 -4.37
C ALA A 22 29.87 3.60 -5.70
N CYS A 23 30.58 3.83 -6.80
CA CYS A 23 29.98 3.96 -8.13
C CYS A 23 29.26 2.67 -8.57
N ALA A 24 29.88 1.52 -8.40
CA ALA A 24 29.28 0.23 -8.72
C ALA A 24 27.99 -0.02 -7.90
N TRP A 25 28.02 0.33 -6.61
CA TRP A 25 26.84 0.24 -5.74
C TRP A 25 25.73 1.20 -6.19
N CYS A 26 26.07 2.45 -6.56
CA CYS A 26 25.10 3.41 -7.09
C CYS A 26 24.45 2.91 -8.40
N VAL A 27 25.26 2.36 -9.33
CA VAL A 27 24.74 1.79 -10.58
C VAL A 27 23.82 0.61 -10.29
N TRP A 28 24.23 -0.31 -9.44
CA TRP A 28 23.38 -1.44 -9.02
C TRP A 28 22.06 -0.96 -8.43
N TYR A 29 22.10 0.01 -7.50
CA TYR A 29 20.90 0.60 -6.88
C TYR A 29 19.96 1.21 -7.92
N ILE A 30 20.51 1.99 -8.88
CA ILE A 30 19.74 2.61 -9.96
C ILE A 30 19.08 1.53 -10.84
N VAL A 31 19.81 0.49 -11.21
CA VAL A 31 19.28 -0.63 -12.01
C VAL A 31 18.12 -1.31 -11.28
N GLN A 32 18.30 -1.65 -10.01
CA GLN A 32 17.23 -2.28 -9.19
C GLN A 32 16.01 -1.37 -9.10
N TYR A 33 16.20 -0.07 -8.89
CA TYR A 33 15.10 0.90 -8.82
C TYR A 33 14.27 0.90 -10.11
N TYR A 34 14.91 1.01 -11.28
CA TYR A 34 14.19 1.03 -12.57
C TYR A 34 13.57 -0.33 -12.92
N GLN A 35 14.20 -1.43 -12.57
CA GLN A 35 13.64 -2.77 -12.80
C GLN A 35 12.37 -3.01 -11.96
N GLY A 36 12.38 -2.61 -10.68
CA GLY A 36 11.20 -2.68 -9.81
C GLY A 36 10.04 -1.85 -10.35
N GLN A 37 10.30 -0.61 -10.78
CA GLN A 37 9.27 0.23 -11.41
C GLN A 37 8.70 -0.40 -12.68
N ALA A 38 9.56 -0.86 -13.59
CA ALA A 38 9.13 -1.43 -14.86
C ALA A 38 8.31 -2.72 -14.67
N PHE A 39 8.60 -3.49 -13.61
CA PHE A 39 7.83 -4.68 -13.28
C PHE A 39 6.41 -4.31 -12.84
N GLY A 40 6.26 -3.41 -11.88
CA GLY A 40 4.95 -2.93 -11.42
C GLY A 40 4.13 -2.30 -12.57
N ASP A 41 4.76 -1.55 -13.49
CA ASP A 41 4.07 -0.96 -14.65
C ASP A 41 3.53 -2.01 -15.62
N ARG A 42 4.28 -3.10 -15.87
CA ARG A 42 3.80 -4.20 -16.72
C ARG A 42 2.57 -4.89 -16.14
N MET A 43 2.55 -5.07 -14.82
CA MET A 43 1.39 -5.69 -14.15
C MET A 43 0.14 -4.83 -14.30
N ARG A 44 0.28 -3.50 -14.24
CA ARG A 44 -0.85 -2.55 -14.37
C ARG A 44 -1.47 -2.52 -15.78
N THR A 45 -0.65 -2.62 -16.83
CA THR A 45 -1.14 -2.57 -18.23
C THR A 45 -1.97 -3.78 -18.63
N ASN A 46 -1.88 -4.89 -17.91
CA ASN A 46 -2.64 -6.10 -18.18
C ASN A 46 -4.05 -6.10 -17.55
N ILE A 47 -4.40 -5.07 -16.78
CA ILE A 47 -5.71 -4.97 -16.16
C ILE A 47 -6.61 -4.11 -17.03
N SER A 48 -7.66 -4.71 -17.61
CA SER A 48 -8.66 -3.98 -18.39
C SER A 48 -9.37 -2.96 -17.50
N ASP A 49 -9.48 -1.73 -18.00
CA ASP A 49 -10.11 -0.60 -17.32
C ASP A 49 -11.65 -0.64 -17.47
N ASP A 50 -12.23 -1.84 -17.51
CA ASP A 50 -13.66 -2.03 -17.48
C ASP A 50 -14.16 -1.63 -16.10
N GLY A 51 -14.40 -0.33 -15.93
CA GLY A 51 -15.03 0.21 -14.72
C GLY A 51 -16.24 -0.66 -14.40
N GLY A 52 -16.06 -1.56 -13.44
CA GLY A 52 -17.01 -2.62 -13.17
C GLY A 52 -18.43 -2.06 -13.02
N SER A 53 -19.25 -2.23 -14.03
CA SER A 53 -20.68 -1.99 -13.86
C SER A 53 -21.15 -2.93 -12.78
N PHE A 54 -21.52 -2.36 -11.65
CA PHE A 54 -22.04 -3.04 -10.47
C PHE A 54 -23.32 -3.78 -10.88
N GLN A 55 -23.21 -5.04 -11.24
CA GLN A 55 -24.35 -5.96 -11.31
C GLN A 55 -24.17 -6.98 -10.19
N LEU A 56 -25.02 -6.87 -9.19
CA LEU A 56 -25.18 -7.87 -8.13
C LEU A 56 -25.13 -9.29 -8.71
N GLY A 57 -24.08 -10.05 -8.36
CA GLY A 57 -24.08 -11.48 -8.54
C GLY A 57 -22.79 -12.09 -9.09
N ARG A 58 -22.32 -11.72 -10.26
CA ARG A 58 -21.09 -12.31 -10.84
C ARG A 58 -20.30 -11.29 -11.65
N VAL A 59 -18.99 -11.26 -11.41
CA VAL A 59 -18.05 -10.35 -12.04
C VAL A 59 -16.95 -11.14 -12.76
N LYS A 60 -16.45 -10.60 -13.87
CA LYS A 60 -15.18 -11.07 -14.44
C LYS A 60 -14.06 -10.41 -13.64
N ILE A 61 -13.24 -11.23 -13.00
CA ILE A 61 -12.03 -10.72 -12.33
C ILE A 61 -11.02 -10.29 -13.42
N PRO A 62 -10.62 -9.00 -13.45
CA PRO A 62 -9.75 -8.49 -14.52
C PRO A 62 -8.26 -8.82 -14.31
N VAL A 63 -7.94 -9.62 -13.27
CA VAL A 63 -6.59 -9.95 -12.81
C VAL A 63 -6.36 -11.43 -13.00
N ASP A 64 -5.27 -11.81 -13.66
CA ASP A 64 -4.82 -13.21 -13.76
C ASP A 64 -3.97 -13.57 -12.53
N PHE A 65 -4.64 -14.05 -11.47
CA PHE A 65 -3.98 -14.43 -10.23
C PHE A 65 -3.10 -15.67 -10.38
N ASP A 66 -3.38 -16.57 -11.32
CA ASP A 66 -2.57 -17.77 -11.55
C ASP A 66 -1.19 -17.35 -12.12
N GLU A 67 -1.18 -16.40 -13.06
CA GLU A 67 0.06 -15.83 -13.58
C GLU A 67 0.83 -15.09 -12.48
N LEU A 68 0.15 -14.20 -11.72
CA LEU A 68 0.77 -13.41 -10.66
C LEU A 68 1.38 -14.26 -9.54
N GLN A 69 0.66 -15.30 -9.09
CA GLN A 69 1.11 -16.20 -8.02
C GLN A 69 2.22 -17.16 -8.48
N THR A 70 2.31 -17.44 -9.78
CA THR A 70 3.47 -18.13 -10.36
C THR A 70 4.73 -17.28 -10.27
N MET A 71 4.62 -15.95 -10.42
CA MET A 71 5.73 -15.01 -10.27
C MET A 71 6.09 -14.79 -8.81
N ASN A 72 5.10 -14.60 -7.95
CA ASN A 72 5.29 -14.43 -6.51
C ASN A 72 4.05 -14.93 -5.74
N PRO A 73 4.17 -16.04 -4.97
CA PRO A 73 3.05 -16.64 -4.23
C PRO A 73 2.54 -15.75 -3.08
N ASP A 74 3.28 -14.71 -2.69
CA ASP A 74 2.84 -13.75 -1.69
C ASP A 74 1.76 -12.78 -2.21
N ILE A 75 1.56 -12.69 -3.53
CA ILE A 75 0.47 -11.90 -4.13
C ILE A 75 -0.85 -12.63 -3.89
N TYR A 76 -1.76 -11.97 -3.17
CA TYR A 76 -3.04 -12.59 -2.81
C TYR A 76 -4.26 -11.75 -3.21
N ALA A 77 -4.07 -10.46 -3.48
CA ALA A 77 -5.13 -9.56 -3.87
C ALA A 77 -4.62 -8.49 -4.86
N TRP A 78 -5.56 -7.74 -5.43
CA TRP A 78 -5.29 -6.54 -6.21
C TRP A 78 -6.20 -5.41 -5.76
N ILE A 79 -5.63 -4.23 -5.46
CA ILE A 79 -6.40 -3.04 -5.08
C ILE A 79 -6.51 -2.06 -6.25
N LYS A 80 -7.69 -1.44 -6.41
CA LYS A 80 -7.93 -0.36 -7.37
C LYS A 80 -8.83 0.72 -6.77
N ILE A 81 -8.46 1.99 -6.94
CA ILE A 81 -9.36 3.13 -6.75
C ILE A 81 -9.61 3.71 -8.14
N PRO A 82 -10.87 3.70 -8.66
CA PRO A 82 -11.20 4.26 -9.96
C PRO A 82 -10.74 5.71 -10.12
N ASP A 83 -10.40 6.10 -11.34
CA ASP A 83 -9.98 7.45 -11.71
C ASP A 83 -8.71 7.95 -10.97
N THR A 84 -7.92 7.00 -10.43
CA THR A 84 -6.61 7.24 -9.83
C THR A 84 -5.57 6.28 -10.41
N ASP A 85 -4.27 6.55 -10.15
CA ASP A 85 -3.19 5.60 -10.47
C ASP A 85 -3.04 4.48 -9.41
N ILE A 86 -3.90 4.43 -8.40
CA ILE A 86 -3.90 3.37 -7.39
C ILE A 86 -4.51 2.12 -7.99
N SER A 87 -3.64 1.28 -8.56
CA SER A 87 -3.95 -0.04 -9.11
C SER A 87 -2.72 -0.94 -8.93
N TYR A 88 -2.74 -1.79 -7.89
CA TYR A 88 -1.55 -2.51 -7.42
C TYR A 88 -1.86 -3.91 -6.94
N ALA A 89 -0.91 -4.84 -7.14
CA ALA A 89 -0.90 -6.10 -6.40
C ALA A 89 -0.75 -5.85 -4.90
N VAL A 90 -1.42 -6.67 -4.10
CA VAL A 90 -1.30 -6.68 -2.64
C VAL A 90 -0.61 -7.96 -2.21
N LEU A 91 0.44 -7.81 -1.39
CA LEU A 91 1.31 -8.90 -0.97
C LEU A 91 1.26 -9.09 0.55
N GLN A 92 1.51 -10.33 0.99
CA GLN A 92 1.64 -10.62 2.43
C GLN A 92 2.60 -11.79 2.63
N ARG A 93 3.62 -11.58 3.49
CA ARG A 93 4.54 -12.63 3.96
C ARG A 93 3.88 -13.55 4.99
N GLY A 94 4.50 -14.71 5.20
CA GLY A 94 4.10 -15.59 6.31
C GLY A 94 4.31 -14.95 7.69
N ALA A 95 3.63 -15.49 8.71
CA ALA A 95 3.66 -14.93 10.07
C ALA A 95 5.06 -14.92 10.72
N GLU A 96 5.90 -15.89 10.35
CA GLU A 96 7.27 -16.02 10.86
C GLU A 96 8.31 -15.20 10.07
N ASP A 97 7.88 -14.53 9.00
CA ASP A 97 8.72 -13.74 8.12
C ASP A 97 8.81 -12.27 8.56
N ASP A 98 9.72 -11.51 7.92
CA ASP A 98 9.78 -10.06 8.06
C ASP A 98 8.52 -9.40 7.52
N GLN A 99 7.69 -8.86 8.40
CA GLN A 99 6.42 -8.23 8.08
C GLN A 99 6.58 -6.91 7.31
N GLU A 100 7.76 -6.30 7.37
CA GLU A 100 8.10 -5.06 6.65
C GLU A 100 8.88 -5.32 5.34
N TYR A 101 9.05 -6.58 4.94
CA TYR A 101 9.83 -6.96 3.75
C TYR A 101 9.41 -6.16 2.51
N TYR A 102 8.11 -6.10 2.23
CA TYR A 102 7.57 -5.41 1.06
C TYR A 102 7.58 -3.87 1.17
N SER A 103 7.99 -3.31 2.30
CA SER A 103 8.30 -1.88 2.38
C SER A 103 9.53 -1.48 1.55
N LYS A 104 10.39 -2.46 1.18
CA LYS A 104 11.66 -2.23 0.46
C LYS A 104 11.88 -3.23 -0.68
N HIS A 105 10.86 -3.99 -1.07
CA HIS A 105 10.94 -4.96 -2.14
C HIS A 105 9.75 -4.82 -3.07
N SER A 106 10.01 -4.96 -4.36
CA SER A 106 8.99 -5.00 -5.40
C SER A 106 8.26 -6.34 -5.42
N GLU A 107 7.21 -6.43 -6.23
CA GLU A 107 6.34 -7.59 -6.36
C GLU A 107 7.09 -8.87 -6.79
N ASN A 108 8.23 -8.74 -7.46
CA ASN A 108 9.10 -9.87 -7.83
C ASN A 108 10.17 -10.22 -6.77
N GLY A 109 10.11 -9.59 -5.59
CA GLY A 109 11.06 -9.80 -4.50
C GLY A 109 12.42 -9.10 -4.66
N ALA A 110 12.64 -8.33 -5.73
CA ALA A 110 13.86 -7.54 -5.88
C ALA A 110 13.85 -6.33 -4.93
N TYR A 111 15.04 -5.93 -4.47
CA TYR A 111 15.17 -4.71 -3.66
C TYR A 111 14.69 -3.49 -4.45
N TYR A 112 13.73 -2.79 -3.89
CA TYR A 112 13.16 -1.57 -4.44
C TYR A 112 12.73 -0.64 -3.30
N SER A 113 13.36 0.50 -3.16
CA SER A 113 13.09 1.44 -2.07
C SER A 113 11.67 2.04 -2.08
N GLY A 114 10.96 1.92 -3.20
CA GLY A 114 9.55 2.27 -3.31
C GLY A 114 8.60 1.20 -2.75
N GLY A 115 9.09 0.01 -2.48
CA GLY A 115 8.31 -1.10 -1.95
C GLY A 115 7.16 -1.54 -2.86
N SER A 116 6.26 -2.30 -2.29
CA SER A 116 4.98 -2.73 -2.88
C SER A 116 3.83 -2.36 -1.94
N ILE A 117 2.59 -2.58 -2.36
CA ILE A 117 1.44 -2.52 -1.45
C ILE A 117 1.35 -3.85 -0.72
N PHE A 118 1.26 -3.81 0.60
CA PHE A 118 1.28 -5.04 1.40
C PHE A 118 0.40 -4.93 2.63
N SER A 119 0.02 -6.08 3.17
CA SER A 119 -0.51 -6.23 4.52
C SER A 119 0.44 -7.05 5.37
N GLN A 120 0.30 -6.95 6.68
CA GLN A 120 1.01 -7.79 7.64
C GLN A 120 0.16 -9.00 8.02
N SER A 121 0.80 -10.07 8.49
CA SER A 121 0.11 -11.33 8.86
C SER A 121 -0.80 -11.24 10.08
N TYR A 122 -0.94 -10.06 10.68
CA TYR A 122 -1.99 -9.76 11.65
C TYR A 122 -3.38 -9.82 11.01
N ASN A 123 -3.45 -9.59 9.69
CA ASN A 123 -4.66 -9.73 8.91
C ASN A 123 -4.72 -11.02 8.11
N ARG A 124 -5.92 -11.55 7.95
CA ARG A 124 -6.20 -12.65 7.03
C ARG A 124 -6.20 -12.16 5.58
N LYS A 125 -5.76 -13.03 4.68
CA LYS A 125 -5.69 -12.70 3.23
C LYS A 125 -7.06 -12.62 2.56
N ASP A 126 -8.12 -13.08 3.22
CA ASP A 126 -9.49 -13.10 2.69
C ASP A 126 -10.31 -11.85 3.04
N PHE A 127 -9.72 -10.87 3.74
CA PHE A 127 -10.36 -9.64 4.20
C PHE A 127 -11.55 -9.87 5.16
N SER A 128 -11.59 -10.98 5.86
CA SER A 128 -12.64 -11.33 6.81
C SER A 128 -12.45 -10.72 8.20
N ASP A 129 -11.36 -10.00 8.45
CA ASP A 129 -11.15 -9.32 9.73
C ASP A 129 -12.03 -8.06 9.84
N PRO A 130 -12.39 -7.64 11.08
CA PRO A 130 -13.12 -6.39 11.30
C PRO A 130 -12.36 -5.16 10.73
N MET A 131 -11.02 -5.18 10.83
CA MET A 131 -10.14 -4.15 10.28
C MET A 131 -9.00 -4.80 9.51
N THR A 132 -8.90 -4.52 8.20
CA THR A 132 -7.74 -4.88 7.37
C THR A 132 -6.94 -3.63 7.03
N VAL A 133 -5.61 -3.68 7.20
CA VAL A 133 -4.72 -2.55 6.91
C VAL A 133 -3.78 -2.89 5.76
N LEU A 134 -3.81 -2.07 4.72
CA LEU A 134 -2.85 -2.11 3.62
C LEU A 134 -1.88 -0.92 3.72
N TYR A 135 -0.60 -1.22 3.58
CA TYR A 135 0.48 -0.25 3.67
C TYR A 135 1.08 0.03 2.30
N GLY A 136 1.44 1.27 2.06
CA GLY A 136 2.15 1.69 0.85
C GLY A 136 2.87 3.01 1.03
N HIS A 137 4.00 3.18 0.34
CA HIS A 137 4.78 4.41 0.43
C HIS A 137 4.09 5.62 -0.19
N ASN A 138 4.42 6.80 0.34
CA ASN A 138 4.15 8.09 -0.28
C ASN A 138 5.38 8.51 -1.11
N LEU A 139 5.42 8.11 -2.37
CA LEU A 139 6.56 8.43 -3.23
C LEU A 139 6.41 9.82 -3.87
N ARG A 140 7.54 10.56 -3.99
CA ARG A 140 7.56 11.90 -4.59
C ARG A 140 7.10 11.95 -6.06
N ASN A 141 7.17 10.83 -6.76
CA ASN A 141 6.71 10.70 -8.16
C ASN A 141 5.20 10.38 -8.28
N GLY A 142 4.45 10.45 -7.19
CA GLY A 142 3.02 10.19 -7.15
C GLY A 142 2.61 8.72 -7.13
N ARG A 143 3.57 7.79 -7.12
CA ARG A 143 3.32 6.34 -7.14
C ARG A 143 3.00 5.78 -5.75
N MET A 144 2.63 4.51 -5.73
CA MET A 144 2.19 3.76 -4.57
C MET A 144 0.96 4.44 -3.94
N PHE A 145 0.95 4.66 -2.64
CA PHE A 145 -0.15 5.33 -1.94
C PHE A 145 0.04 6.86 -1.82
N ALA A 146 0.90 7.46 -2.64
CA ALA A 146 1.12 8.92 -2.61
C ALA A 146 -0.16 9.72 -2.88
N GLN A 147 -1.03 9.23 -3.78
CA GLN A 147 -2.29 9.90 -4.13
C GLN A 147 -3.32 9.90 -3.01
N LEU A 148 -3.18 9.03 -1.98
CA LEU A 148 -4.07 9.07 -0.81
C LEU A 148 -4.02 10.43 -0.09
N ASN A 149 -2.87 11.12 -0.11
CA ASN A 149 -2.77 12.47 0.47
C ASN A 149 -3.66 13.50 -0.26
N GLY A 150 -4.08 13.23 -1.51
CA GLY A 150 -5.03 14.06 -2.26
C GLY A 150 -6.44 14.02 -1.66
N PHE A 151 -6.81 12.96 -0.93
CA PHE A 151 -8.10 12.84 -0.26
C PHE A 151 -8.28 13.84 0.91
N SER A 152 -7.25 14.65 1.24
CA SER A 152 -7.39 15.82 2.10
C SER A 152 -8.18 16.96 1.43
N ASP A 153 -8.27 16.95 0.10
CA ASP A 153 -9.13 17.83 -0.67
C ASP A 153 -10.55 17.26 -0.74
N ALA A 154 -11.54 18.09 -0.41
CA ALA A 154 -12.93 17.67 -0.35
C ALA A 154 -13.48 17.25 -1.74
N GLU A 155 -13.06 17.90 -2.83
CA GLU A 155 -13.52 17.55 -4.20
C GLU A 155 -12.95 16.18 -4.60
N VAL A 156 -11.69 15.90 -4.27
CA VAL A 156 -11.07 14.59 -4.49
C VAL A 156 -11.77 13.52 -3.67
N PHE A 157 -12.03 13.80 -2.37
CA PHE A 157 -12.73 12.86 -1.50
C PHE A 157 -14.14 12.54 -2.02
N GLU A 158 -14.91 13.54 -2.43
CA GLU A 158 -16.27 13.34 -2.95
C GLU A 158 -16.31 12.64 -4.31
N SER A 159 -15.33 12.88 -5.17
CA SER A 159 -15.29 12.26 -6.51
C SER A 159 -14.85 10.80 -6.48
N HIS A 160 -14.16 10.35 -5.43
CA HIS A 160 -13.65 8.97 -5.30
C HIS A 160 -14.35 8.26 -4.15
N ARG A 161 -15.46 7.57 -4.47
CA ARG A 161 -16.32 6.97 -3.44
C ARG A 161 -15.96 5.52 -3.09
N TYR A 162 -15.32 4.77 -3.99
CA TYR A 162 -15.14 3.34 -3.83
C TYR A 162 -13.69 2.88 -3.95
N ILE A 163 -13.35 1.84 -3.19
CA ILE A 163 -12.15 1.04 -3.34
C ILE A 163 -12.58 -0.36 -3.78
N TYR A 164 -11.96 -0.89 -4.83
CA TYR A 164 -12.15 -2.27 -5.28
C TYR A 164 -10.97 -3.12 -4.84
N VAL A 165 -11.27 -4.27 -4.26
CA VAL A 165 -10.29 -5.31 -3.97
C VAL A 165 -10.69 -6.55 -4.73
N TYR A 166 -9.83 -7.00 -5.65
CA TYR A 166 -10.00 -8.24 -6.36
C TYR A 166 -9.24 -9.34 -5.65
N LEU A 167 -9.91 -10.47 -5.48
CA LEU A 167 -9.38 -11.75 -5.03
C LEU A 167 -9.51 -12.76 -6.17
N PRO A 168 -8.85 -13.93 -6.11
CA PRO A 168 -8.98 -14.94 -7.16
C PRO A 168 -10.42 -15.36 -7.45
N ASP A 169 -11.28 -15.39 -6.43
CA ASP A 169 -12.64 -15.92 -6.48
C ASP A 169 -13.74 -14.85 -6.42
N ARG A 170 -13.41 -13.58 -6.05
CA ARG A 170 -14.40 -12.51 -5.85
C ARG A 170 -13.80 -11.12 -5.90
N MET A 171 -14.69 -10.15 -6.01
CA MET A 171 -14.39 -8.72 -5.86
C MET A 171 -15.11 -8.20 -4.61
N LEU A 172 -14.39 -7.45 -3.80
CA LEU A 172 -14.90 -6.71 -2.64
C LEU A 172 -14.99 -5.24 -2.98
N VAL A 173 -16.06 -4.58 -2.57
CA VAL A 173 -16.26 -3.16 -2.77
C VAL A 173 -16.41 -2.47 -1.44
N TYR A 174 -15.48 -1.54 -1.19
CA TYR A 174 -15.48 -0.71 0.00
C TYR A 174 -15.90 0.70 -0.34
N GLU A 175 -16.85 1.24 0.40
CA GLU A 175 -17.26 2.64 0.31
C GLU A 175 -16.41 3.49 1.26
N ILE A 176 -15.68 4.46 0.71
CA ILE A 176 -14.83 5.35 1.48
C ILE A 176 -15.71 6.26 2.35
N PHE A 177 -15.49 6.20 3.66
CA PHE A 177 -16.22 7.01 4.63
C PHE A 177 -15.34 8.04 5.36
N ALA A 178 -14.00 7.83 5.41
CA ALA A 178 -13.10 8.77 6.07
C ALA A 178 -11.72 8.82 5.40
N ALA A 179 -11.13 10.03 5.42
CA ALA A 179 -9.75 10.27 5.02
C ALA A 179 -9.15 11.32 5.96
N TYR A 180 -8.05 11.01 6.68
CA TYR A 180 -7.55 11.89 7.74
C TYR A 180 -6.09 11.60 8.13
N PRO A 181 -5.37 12.61 8.71
CA PRO A 181 -4.08 12.40 9.33
C PRO A 181 -4.21 11.61 10.64
N HIS A 182 -3.29 10.69 10.88
CA HIS A 182 -3.23 9.85 12.07
C HIS A 182 -1.79 9.77 12.60
N SER A 183 -1.60 9.39 13.87
CA SER A 183 -0.27 9.05 14.39
C SER A 183 0.32 7.86 13.62
N ASN A 184 1.60 7.55 13.82
CA ASN A 184 2.20 6.36 13.22
C ASN A 184 2.04 5.10 14.10
N GLU A 185 1.13 5.12 15.07
CA GLU A 185 0.82 3.93 15.87
C GLU A 185 0.30 2.78 15.01
N HIS A 186 0.57 1.59 15.45
CA HIS A 186 0.17 0.39 14.75
C HIS A 186 -1.27 0.01 15.10
N LEU A 187 -2.23 0.34 14.23
CA LEU A 187 -3.66 0.20 14.50
C LEU A 187 -4.05 -1.18 15.06
N LEU A 188 -3.58 -2.26 14.43
CA LEU A 188 -3.95 -3.64 14.81
C LEU A 188 -3.28 -4.13 16.10
N LEU A 189 -2.30 -3.40 16.65
CA LEU A 189 -1.67 -3.71 17.94
C LEU A 189 -2.17 -2.79 19.06
N CYS A 190 -2.75 -1.64 18.72
CA CYS A 190 -3.24 -0.65 19.68
C CYS A 190 -4.73 -0.78 19.94
N HIS A 191 -5.49 -1.42 19.03
CA HIS A 191 -6.95 -1.55 19.10
C HIS A 191 -7.38 -2.98 18.82
N ASP A 192 -8.40 -3.42 19.55
CA ASP A 192 -9.13 -4.67 19.28
C ASP A 192 -10.42 -4.35 18.53
N PHE A 193 -10.35 -4.33 17.21
CA PHE A 193 -11.51 -4.05 16.36
C PHE A 193 -12.57 -5.16 16.36
N SER A 194 -12.33 -6.30 17.02
CA SER A 194 -13.34 -7.32 17.28
C SER A 194 -14.19 -7.01 18.51
N ASP A 195 -13.71 -6.12 19.38
CA ASP A 195 -14.47 -5.59 20.50
C ASP A 195 -15.29 -4.36 20.04
N ALA A 196 -16.61 -4.42 20.25
CA ALA A 196 -17.51 -3.37 19.77
C ALA A 196 -17.32 -2.02 20.50
N GLU A 197 -16.87 -2.03 21.76
CA GLU A 197 -16.62 -0.79 22.53
C GLU A 197 -15.33 -0.12 22.05
N ASP A 198 -14.26 -0.90 21.82
CA ASP A 198 -13.00 -0.36 21.28
C ASP A 198 -13.18 0.13 19.83
N PHE A 199 -13.91 -0.62 19.00
CA PHE A 199 -14.31 -0.18 17.65
C PHE A 199 -15.03 1.17 17.69
N ALA A 200 -16.08 1.28 18.53
CA ALA A 200 -16.85 2.53 18.63
C ALA A 200 -15.99 3.68 19.16
N ALA A 201 -15.16 3.46 20.19
CA ALA A 201 -14.28 4.47 20.76
C ALA A 201 -13.26 4.99 19.74
N TYR A 202 -12.65 4.09 18.91
CA TYR A 202 -11.76 4.48 17.85
C TYR A 202 -12.42 5.41 16.83
N PHE A 203 -13.61 5.05 16.35
CA PHE A 203 -14.30 5.84 15.34
C PHE A 203 -14.92 7.14 15.92
N ASP A 204 -15.32 7.16 17.18
CA ASP A 204 -15.71 8.40 17.87
C ASP A 204 -14.53 9.39 17.97
N ASP A 205 -13.31 8.87 18.25
CA ASP A 205 -12.09 9.68 18.27
C ASP A 205 -11.76 10.21 16.86
N VAL A 206 -11.92 9.41 15.80
CA VAL A 206 -11.77 9.87 14.41
C VAL A 206 -12.72 11.03 14.09
N LEU A 207 -13.99 10.96 14.51
CA LEU A 207 -14.96 12.05 14.35
C LEU A 207 -14.58 13.30 15.14
N ALA A 208 -14.08 13.12 16.36
CA ALA A 208 -13.68 14.24 17.22
C ALA A 208 -12.45 15.00 16.68
N ARG A 209 -11.58 14.33 15.93
CA ARG A 209 -10.35 14.91 15.35
C ARG A 209 -10.57 15.65 14.03
N LYS A 210 -11.78 16.12 13.71
CA LYS A 210 -12.03 16.88 12.48
C LYS A 210 -11.02 18.01 12.32
N SER A 211 -10.31 18.04 11.21
CA SER A 211 -9.33 19.08 10.85
C SER A 211 -9.54 19.52 9.40
N LEU A 212 -8.83 20.55 8.96
CA LEU A 212 -8.86 21.00 7.57
C LEU A 212 -8.32 19.94 6.57
N GLN A 213 -7.67 18.89 7.05
CA GLN A 213 -7.13 17.79 6.25
C GLN A 213 -7.91 16.49 6.43
N SER A 214 -9.06 16.55 7.11
CA SER A 214 -9.93 15.40 7.37
C SER A 214 -11.25 15.54 6.64
N ASN A 215 -11.63 14.52 5.88
CA ASN A 215 -12.92 14.41 5.23
C ASN A 215 -13.64 13.17 5.75
N VAL A 216 -14.93 13.29 6.03
CA VAL A 216 -15.79 12.19 6.49
C VAL A 216 -17.11 12.21 5.74
N ARG A 217 -17.63 11.02 5.45
CA ARG A 217 -18.94 10.81 4.82
C ARG A 217 -19.87 10.18 5.86
N GLU A 218 -20.74 11.02 6.44
CA GLU A 218 -21.58 10.63 7.58
C GLU A 218 -22.65 9.60 7.17
N ASP A 219 -23.13 9.64 5.90
CA ASP A 219 -24.08 8.66 5.35
C ASP A 219 -23.47 7.26 5.15
N ALA A 220 -22.15 7.17 5.12
CA ALA A 220 -21.40 5.91 5.02
C ALA A 220 -20.68 5.52 6.33
N TRP A 221 -21.00 6.15 7.48
CA TRP A 221 -20.28 5.92 8.73
C TRP A 221 -20.39 4.44 9.18
N PRO A 222 -19.28 3.82 9.64
CA PRO A 222 -19.24 2.39 9.95
C PRO A 222 -19.95 2.04 11.26
N GLN A 223 -20.38 0.78 11.37
CA GLN A 223 -20.92 0.15 12.56
C GLN A 223 -19.98 -0.98 13.02
N PRO A 224 -20.01 -1.41 14.28
CA PRO A 224 -19.13 -2.46 14.82
C PRO A 224 -19.19 -3.81 14.10
N SER A 225 -20.25 -4.06 13.32
CA SER A 225 -20.40 -5.28 12.50
C SER A 225 -19.80 -5.15 11.10
N ASP A 226 -19.32 -3.96 10.70
CA ASP A 226 -18.80 -3.73 9.37
C ASP A 226 -17.32 -4.19 9.27
N HIS A 227 -16.94 -4.63 8.09
CA HIS A 227 -15.53 -4.91 7.75
C HIS A 227 -14.90 -3.66 7.14
N ILE A 228 -13.82 -3.21 7.75
CA ILE A 228 -13.13 -1.96 7.38
C ILE A 228 -11.83 -2.26 6.66
N LEU A 229 -11.62 -1.58 5.54
CA LEU A 229 -10.35 -1.52 4.84
C LEU A 229 -9.68 -0.16 5.11
N THR A 230 -8.48 -0.19 5.67
CA THR A 230 -7.65 0.99 5.91
C THR A 230 -6.46 1.00 4.96
N LEU A 231 -6.32 2.04 4.16
CA LEU A 231 -5.14 2.31 3.35
C LEU A 231 -4.25 3.30 4.11
N SER A 232 -3.00 2.92 4.38
CA SER A 232 -2.07 3.68 5.21
C SER A 232 -0.83 4.10 4.43
N THR A 233 -0.51 5.39 4.44
CA THR A 233 0.71 5.95 3.86
C THR A 233 1.33 7.02 4.75
N CYS A 234 2.58 7.46 4.46
CA CYS A 234 3.18 8.58 5.17
C CYS A 234 2.48 9.90 4.81
N TYR A 235 2.20 10.73 5.81
CA TYR A 235 1.55 12.00 5.60
C TYR A 235 2.53 13.07 5.12
N ARG A 236 2.36 13.57 3.89
CA ARG A 236 3.13 14.69 3.28
C ARG A 236 4.65 14.64 3.52
N GLY A 237 5.22 13.44 3.64
CA GLY A 237 6.66 13.25 3.88
C GLY A 237 7.07 13.32 5.35
N ASP A 238 6.14 13.46 6.29
CA ASP A 238 6.38 13.27 7.73
C ASP A 238 6.27 11.78 8.07
N ASN A 239 7.38 11.19 8.50
CA ASN A 239 7.42 9.77 8.88
C ASN A 239 6.78 9.49 10.25
N HIS A 240 6.50 10.53 11.04
CA HIS A 240 5.84 10.41 12.34
C HIS A 240 4.32 10.46 12.24
N GLN A 241 3.79 10.74 11.06
CA GLN A 241 2.36 10.76 10.79
C GLN A 241 2.01 9.87 9.59
N ARG A 242 0.79 9.35 9.64
CA ARG A 242 0.17 8.59 8.54
C ARG A 242 -0.99 9.41 7.97
N TYR A 243 -1.31 9.16 6.73
CA TYR A 243 -2.58 9.53 6.14
C TYR A 243 -3.36 8.26 5.88
N LEU A 244 -4.55 8.18 6.46
CA LEU A 244 -5.42 7.03 6.36
C LEU A 244 -6.59 7.37 5.44
N VAL A 245 -6.95 6.43 4.56
CA VAL A 245 -8.20 6.41 3.81
C VAL A 245 -8.92 5.13 4.18
N GLN A 246 -10.13 5.24 4.73
CA GLN A 246 -10.89 4.11 5.25
C GLN A 246 -12.20 3.92 4.49
N GLY A 247 -12.48 2.67 4.16
CA GLY A 247 -13.72 2.26 3.53
C GLY A 247 -14.36 1.10 4.27
N LYS A 248 -15.70 1.04 4.29
CA LYS A 248 -16.47 -0.11 4.79
C LYS A 248 -16.91 -1.00 3.63
N LEU A 249 -16.91 -2.30 3.85
CA LEU A 249 -17.40 -3.28 2.88
C LEU A 249 -18.89 -3.07 2.65
N VAL A 250 -19.29 -2.82 1.40
CA VAL A 250 -20.69 -2.59 1.02
C VAL A 250 -21.22 -3.62 0.04
N ALA A 251 -20.33 -4.33 -0.66
CA ALA A 251 -20.75 -5.39 -1.57
C ALA A 251 -19.63 -6.38 -1.87
N GLU A 252 -20.04 -7.61 -2.24
CA GLU A 252 -19.20 -8.67 -2.78
C GLU A 252 -19.81 -9.19 -4.09
N ALA A 253 -18.95 -9.49 -5.05
CA ALA A 253 -19.37 -10.13 -6.30
C ALA A 253 -18.40 -11.27 -6.62
N TYR A 254 -18.92 -12.48 -6.85
CA TYR A 254 -18.12 -13.67 -7.11
C TYR A 254 -17.71 -13.79 -8.58
N ALA A 255 -16.58 -14.43 -8.83
CA ALA A 255 -16.09 -14.71 -10.18
C ALA A 255 -17.12 -15.55 -10.99
N LYS A 256 -17.16 -15.28 -12.32
CA LYS A 256 -18.04 -16.02 -13.25
C LYS A 256 -17.51 -17.43 -13.51
#